data_5d9e36bb59fd084a8327a69a35b0a1f7
#
_entry.id   5d9e36bb59fd084a8327a69a35b0a1f7
#
_cell.length_a   1.000
_cell.length_b   1.000
_cell.length_c   1.000
_cell.angle_alpha   90.00
_cell.angle_beta   90.00
_cell.angle_gamma   90.00
#
_symmetry.space_group_name_H-M   'P 1'
#
loop_
_entity.id
_entity.type
_entity.pdbx_description
1 polymer ?
#
loop_
_entity_poly.entity_id
_entity_poly.type
_entity_poly.pdbx_seq_one_letter_code
_entity_poly.pdbx_strand_id
1 'polypeptide(L)'
;MLESFVEHLVTNVLAWRNPALFNLRMKILRVVGNVCVLTFALLPGCLLQARAAAAEPTYAAGIFLVYIGTYTGPRSKGIYVSRFDAASGKLGVPELAAEAASPSFLAVHPNRRFLYAANEVSDFNGKKSGGVSAFAIDPNNGKLTLLNQQPSGGDGPCHVSVDATGRTVLVANYGSGSIEALPVKQDGRLDVPATFIQHRGSSANKQRQEGPHAHFITTDARNRFALACDLGLDKVLVYKFDPIAGTLAANDPPSASIAPGSGPRHLAFHPNGRYAYVINEIKCTVIAFSYDANRGVLTELQTLSTLPDGESVRPNYSTAEIATHPSGKFLYGSNRGHDTAVVFGINAKTGKLTHLENISTAGKTPRSFGIDPTGRYLLAANQDSDSVVVFRIDQTTGHLTPTGSRIEVGAPVCVVFVRADG
;
A
#
# COMPACT_ATOMS: atom_id res chain seq x y z
N MET A 1 0.95 -53.58 24.34
CA MET A 1 0.98 -52.12 24.55
C MET A 1 1.42 -51.34 23.28
N LEU A 2 2.24 -51.88 22.40
CA LEU A 2 2.63 -51.22 21.14
C LEU A 2 1.56 -51.33 20.06
N GLU A 3 0.81 -52.39 19.97
CA GLU A 3 -0.23 -52.58 18.95
C GLU A 3 -1.43 -51.65 19.14
N SER A 4 -1.84 -51.39 20.38
CA SER A 4 -2.92 -50.45 20.68
C SER A 4 -2.60 -48.98 20.36
N PHE A 5 -1.33 -48.60 20.35
CA PHE A 5 -0.90 -47.23 20.03
C PHE A 5 -0.86 -46.98 18.52
N VAL A 6 -0.54 -47.99 17.73
CA VAL A 6 -0.47 -47.90 16.25
C VAL A 6 -1.88 -47.84 15.64
N GLU A 7 -2.85 -48.58 16.19
CA GLU A 7 -4.24 -48.51 15.71
C GLU A 7 -4.89 -47.13 15.94
N HIS A 8 -4.56 -46.46 17.06
CA HIS A 8 -5.13 -45.14 17.38
C HIS A 8 -4.54 -44.00 16.48
N LEU A 9 -3.29 -44.15 16.01
CA LEU A 9 -2.66 -43.17 15.13
C LEU A 9 -3.16 -43.28 13.68
N VAL A 10 -3.45 -44.50 13.23
CA VAL A 10 -3.88 -44.73 11.84
C VAL A 10 -5.33 -44.34 11.63
N THR A 11 -6.19 -44.47 12.66
CA THR A 11 -7.62 -44.15 12.56
C THR A 11 -7.91 -42.66 12.48
N ASN A 12 -7.09 -41.82 13.13
CA ASN A 12 -7.31 -40.38 13.16
C ASN A 12 -6.76 -39.59 11.97
N VAL A 13 -5.85 -40.17 11.18
CA VAL A 13 -5.23 -39.47 10.03
C VAL A 13 -5.96 -39.76 8.68
N LEU A 14 -6.74 -40.83 8.60
CA LEU A 14 -7.37 -41.30 7.36
C LEU A 14 -8.88 -41.02 7.25
N ALA A 15 -9.53 -40.55 8.30
CA ALA A 15 -10.97 -40.29 8.31
C ALA A 15 -11.40 -39.03 7.50
N TRP A 16 -10.48 -38.25 6.98
CA TRP A 16 -10.77 -36.94 6.38
C TRP A 16 -10.71 -36.86 4.86
N ARG A 17 -10.45 -37.93 4.10
CA ARG A 17 -10.22 -37.76 2.66
C ARG A 17 -10.73 -38.81 1.66
N ASN A 18 -11.62 -39.69 1.92
CA ASN A 18 -12.45 -40.33 0.85
C ASN A 18 -13.07 -41.68 1.27
N PRO A 19 -14.40 -41.84 1.29
CA PRO A 19 -15.06 -43.10 1.74
C PRO A 19 -14.93 -44.28 0.74
N ALA A 20 -14.50 -44.03 -0.50
CA ALA A 20 -14.42 -45.10 -1.52
C ALA A 20 -13.18 -46.03 -1.37
N LEU A 21 -12.17 -45.61 -0.63
CA LEU A 21 -10.92 -46.37 -0.45
C LEU A 21 -10.93 -47.29 0.78
N PHE A 22 -11.93 -47.19 1.60
CA PHE A 22 -12.05 -48.00 2.85
C PHE A 22 -12.39 -49.45 2.56
N ASN A 23 -13.16 -49.76 1.50
CA ASN A 23 -13.63 -51.12 1.20
C ASN A 23 -12.62 -52.01 0.45
N LEU A 24 -11.57 -51.43 -0.12
CA LEU A 24 -10.55 -52.20 -0.87
C LEU A 24 -9.45 -52.78 0.03
N ARG A 25 -9.19 -52.19 1.20
CA ARG A 25 -8.11 -52.61 2.10
C ARG A 25 -8.48 -53.73 3.09
N MET A 26 -9.76 -53.91 3.43
CA MET A 26 -10.19 -54.99 4.33
C MET A 26 -10.06 -56.40 3.70
N LYS A 27 -9.98 -56.55 2.38
CA LYS A 27 -9.75 -57.83 1.70
C LYS A 27 -8.29 -58.26 1.61
N ILE A 28 -7.34 -57.37 1.79
CA ILE A 28 -5.89 -57.65 1.68
C ILE A 28 -5.26 -58.10 2.99
N LEU A 29 -5.85 -57.74 4.16
CA LEU A 29 -5.32 -58.08 5.48
C LEU A 29 -5.62 -59.51 5.93
N ARG A 30 -6.35 -60.36 5.16
CA ARG A 30 -6.67 -61.73 5.54
C ARG A 30 -5.80 -62.83 4.87
N VAL A 31 -4.74 -62.45 4.11
CA VAL A 31 -3.98 -63.44 3.35
C VAL A 31 -2.49 -63.51 3.72
N VAL A 32 -1.98 -62.71 4.66
CA VAL A 32 -0.53 -62.76 5.00
C VAL A 32 -0.37 -62.95 6.53
N GLY A 33 -0.69 -64.14 6.96
CA GLY A 33 -0.14 -64.75 8.17
C GLY A 33 0.87 -65.81 7.73
N ASN A 34 2.12 -65.47 7.62
CA ASN A 34 3.30 -66.25 7.93
C ASN A 34 4.56 -65.68 7.24
N VAL A 35 5.51 -65.33 8.10
CA VAL A 35 6.96 -65.28 7.91
C VAL A 35 7.50 -64.51 6.67
N CYS A 36 8.10 -63.35 6.91
CA CYS A 36 9.41 -63.01 6.33
C CYS A 36 10.02 -61.81 7.10
N VAL A 37 11.17 -62.10 7.69
CA VAL A 37 12.09 -61.08 8.21
C VAL A 37 12.75 -60.40 7.00
N LEU A 38 12.47 -59.12 6.81
CA LEU A 38 13.15 -58.30 5.82
C LEU A 38 13.95 -57.20 6.53
N THR A 39 15.24 -57.33 6.39
CA THR A 39 16.25 -56.33 6.76
C THR A 39 16.02 -55.06 5.93
N PHE A 40 15.75 -53.96 6.62
CA PHE A 40 15.73 -52.62 6.00
C PHE A 40 17.15 -52.05 5.95
N ALA A 41 17.73 -51.96 4.76
CA ALA A 41 18.88 -51.14 4.45
C ALA A 41 18.42 -49.68 4.33
N LEU A 42 18.98 -48.84 5.20
CA LEU A 42 18.78 -47.38 5.16
C LEU A 42 19.52 -46.78 3.95
N LEU A 43 18.83 -46.40 2.92
CA LEU A 43 19.33 -45.47 1.91
C LEU A 43 18.83 -44.03 2.30
N PRO A 44 19.70 -43.03 2.29
CA PRO A 44 19.26 -41.64 2.54
C PRO A 44 18.56 -41.13 1.25
N GLY A 45 17.25 -41.26 1.21
CA GLY A 45 16.43 -40.66 0.16
C GLY A 45 16.32 -39.15 0.37
N CYS A 46 16.86 -38.36 -0.57
CA CYS A 46 16.57 -36.95 -0.75
C CYS A 46 15.06 -36.74 -0.86
N LEU A 47 14.44 -36.25 0.22
CA LEU A 47 13.11 -35.64 0.19
C LEU A 47 13.22 -34.27 -0.51
N LEU A 48 13.12 -34.27 -1.84
CA LEU A 48 12.73 -33.05 -2.57
C LEU A 48 11.29 -32.71 -2.13
N GLN A 49 11.14 -31.87 -1.13
CA GLN A 49 9.91 -31.16 -0.87
C GLN A 49 9.70 -30.21 -2.06
N ALA A 50 8.90 -30.60 -3.02
CA ALA A 50 8.31 -29.67 -3.98
C ALA A 50 7.47 -28.68 -3.17
N ARG A 51 8.05 -27.52 -2.87
CA ARG A 51 7.32 -26.36 -2.36
C ARG A 51 6.35 -26.00 -3.50
N ALA A 52 5.08 -26.31 -3.33
CA ALA A 52 4.05 -25.76 -4.19
C ALA A 52 4.23 -24.24 -4.16
N ALA A 53 4.62 -23.65 -5.27
CA ALA A 53 4.57 -22.21 -5.45
C ALA A 53 3.11 -21.83 -5.17
N ALA A 54 2.90 -20.95 -4.19
CA ALA A 54 1.59 -20.37 -3.96
C ALA A 54 1.17 -19.75 -5.29
N ALA A 55 0.04 -20.21 -5.84
CA ALA A 55 -0.52 -19.63 -7.05
C ALA A 55 -0.70 -18.13 -6.78
N GLU A 56 -0.11 -17.30 -7.63
CA GLU A 56 -0.32 -15.84 -7.58
C GLU A 56 -1.84 -15.61 -7.66
N PRO A 57 -2.41 -14.71 -6.84
CA PRO A 57 -3.82 -14.39 -6.93
C PRO A 57 -4.08 -13.79 -8.32
N THR A 58 -4.60 -14.59 -9.25
CA THR A 58 -5.07 -14.12 -10.54
C THR A 58 -6.36 -13.35 -10.30
N TYR A 59 -6.26 -12.05 -10.09
CA TYR A 59 -7.43 -11.18 -10.15
C TYR A 59 -7.96 -11.26 -11.58
N ALA A 60 -9.16 -11.82 -11.75
CA ALA A 60 -9.84 -11.84 -13.03
C ALA A 60 -9.97 -10.41 -13.55
N ALA A 61 -9.76 -10.20 -14.85
CA ALA A 61 -10.08 -8.95 -15.51
C ALA A 61 -11.53 -8.56 -15.17
N GLY A 62 -11.73 -7.35 -14.67
CA GLY A 62 -13.02 -6.85 -14.22
C GLY A 62 -13.09 -5.34 -14.37
N ILE A 63 -14.27 -4.80 -14.10
CA ILE A 63 -14.47 -3.36 -14.03
C ILE A 63 -14.12 -2.87 -12.63
N PHE A 64 -13.36 -1.79 -12.55
CA PHE A 64 -13.04 -1.11 -11.31
C PHE A 64 -13.63 0.30 -11.32
N LEU A 65 -14.09 0.75 -10.17
CA LEU A 65 -14.31 2.16 -9.88
C LEU A 65 -12.96 2.75 -9.48
N VAL A 66 -12.52 3.77 -10.21
CA VAL A 66 -11.29 4.51 -9.92
C VAL A 66 -11.69 5.84 -9.31
N TYR A 67 -11.40 6.00 -8.01
CA TYR A 67 -11.61 7.29 -7.33
C TYR A 67 -10.35 8.14 -7.45
N ILE A 68 -10.55 9.41 -7.76
CA ILE A 68 -9.50 10.39 -7.99
C ILE A 68 -9.68 11.52 -6.98
N GLY A 69 -8.72 11.62 -6.06
CA GLY A 69 -8.59 12.75 -5.13
C GLY A 69 -7.93 13.94 -5.81
N THR A 70 -8.34 15.14 -5.44
CA THR A 70 -7.90 16.36 -6.13
C THR A 70 -7.60 17.48 -5.14
N TYR A 71 -6.84 18.47 -5.58
CA TYR A 71 -6.93 19.81 -4.98
C TYR A 71 -8.10 20.56 -5.60
N THR A 72 -8.97 21.11 -4.74
CA THR A 72 -10.14 21.88 -5.21
C THR A 72 -9.77 23.29 -5.67
N GLY A 73 -10.49 23.76 -6.64
CA GLY A 73 -10.29 25.07 -7.27
C GLY A 73 -11.20 25.24 -8.48
N PRO A 74 -10.90 26.17 -9.39
CA PRO A 74 -11.76 26.44 -10.55
C PRO A 74 -12.06 25.22 -11.43
N ARG A 75 -11.16 24.21 -11.42
CA ARG A 75 -11.26 23.02 -12.28
C ARG A 75 -11.63 21.74 -11.54
N SER A 76 -11.75 21.78 -10.20
CA SER A 76 -12.15 20.63 -9.40
C SER A 76 -13.01 21.03 -8.20
N LYS A 77 -14.03 20.22 -7.92
CA LYS A 77 -14.97 20.38 -6.80
C LYS A 77 -14.80 19.34 -5.70
N GLY A 78 -13.92 18.33 -5.90
CA GLY A 78 -13.81 17.28 -4.89
C GLY A 78 -13.29 15.95 -5.44
N ILE A 79 -13.96 14.86 -5.09
CA ILE A 79 -13.59 13.50 -5.49
C ILE A 79 -14.31 13.13 -6.77
N TYR A 80 -13.57 12.62 -7.75
CA TYR A 80 -14.12 12.11 -9.01
C TYR A 80 -14.06 10.58 -9.03
N VAL A 81 -14.96 9.97 -9.82
CA VAL A 81 -14.98 8.54 -10.09
C VAL A 81 -15.03 8.28 -11.59
N SER A 82 -14.29 7.28 -12.05
CA SER A 82 -14.31 6.77 -13.42
C SER A 82 -14.38 5.25 -13.41
N ARG A 83 -14.96 4.64 -14.45
CA ARG A 83 -14.91 3.17 -14.61
C ARG A 83 -13.65 2.80 -15.39
N PHE A 84 -12.91 1.86 -14.88
CA PHE A 84 -11.71 1.31 -15.51
C PHE A 84 -11.95 -0.15 -15.90
N ASP A 85 -11.81 -0.45 -17.18
CA ASP A 85 -11.85 -1.81 -17.71
C ASP A 85 -10.44 -2.40 -17.72
N ALA A 86 -10.15 -3.29 -16.79
CA ALA A 86 -8.85 -3.95 -16.68
C ALA A 86 -8.59 -4.99 -17.78
N ALA A 87 -9.56 -5.34 -18.65
CA ALA A 87 -9.32 -6.18 -19.81
C ALA A 87 -8.70 -5.37 -20.96
N SER A 88 -9.21 -4.16 -21.21
CA SER A 88 -8.77 -3.30 -22.31
C SER A 88 -7.80 -2.18 -21.90
N GLY A 89 -7.70 -1.84 -20.61
CA GLY A 89 -6.95 -0.69 -20.11
C GLY A 89 -7.63 0.66 -20.38
N LYS A 90 -8.94 0.65 -20.67
CA LYS A 90 -9.69 1.88 -20.92
C LYS A 90 -10.24 2.48 -19.65
N LEU A 91 -10.06 3.79 -19.51
CA LEU A 91 -10.66 4.62 -18.47
C LEU A 91 -11.84 5.37 -19.06
N GLY A 92 -13.01 5.30 -18.40
CA GLY A 92 -14.24 5.98 -18.81
C GLY A 92 -14.21 7.47 -18.48
N VAL A 93 -15.28 8.18 -18.86
CA VAL A 93 -15.45 9.60 -18.55
C VAL A 93 -15.53 9.77 -17.03
N PRO A 94 -14.76 10.68 -16.43
CA PRO A 94 -14.83 10.94 -15.00
C PRO A 94 -16.10 11.71 -14.62
N GLU A 95 -16.71 11.34 -13.51
CA GLU A 95 -17.86 12.02 -12.92
C GLU A 95 -17.54 12.50 -11.52
N LEU A 96 -18.11 13.63 -11.09
CA LEU A 96 -18.01 14.06 -9.69
C LEU A 96 -18.71 13.03 -8.79
N ALA A 97 -17.94 12.37 -7.92
CA ALA A 97 -18.47 11.39 -6.97
C ALA A 97 -19.00 12.06 -5.70
N ALA A 98 -18.29 13.07 -5.17
CA ALA A 98 -18.72 13.93 -4.08
C ALA A 98 -17.98 15.27 -4.10
N GLU A 99 -18.64 16.33 -3.65
CA GLU A 99 -17.99 17.59 -3.32
C GLU A 99 -17.25 17.45 -1.98
N ALA A 100 -16.01 17.94 -1.94
CA ALA A 100 -15.16 17.92 -0.74
C ALA A 100 -14.04 18.95 -0.89
N ALA A 101 -13.65 19.61 0.18
CA ALA A 101 -12.55 20.56 0.15
C ALA A 101 -11.21 19.83 0.11
N SER A 102 -10.43 20.04 -0.96
CA SER A 102 -9.08 19.46 -1.18
C SER A 102 -8.91 18.03 -0.65
N PRO A 103 -9.72 17.04 -1.17
CA PRO A 103 -9.58 15.63 -0.78
C PRO A 103 -8.32 15.05 -1.44
N SER A 104 -7.14 15.45 -0.95
CA SER A 104 -5.86 15.22 -1.60
C SER A 104 -5.37 13.79 -1.48
N PHE A 105 -5.83 13.02 -0.49
CA PHE A 105 -5.52 11.60 -0.37
C PHE A 105 -6.75 10.79 0.02
N LEU A 106 -6.87 9.59 -0.53
CA LEU A 106 -8.02 8.71 -0.38
C LEU A 106 -7.60 7.34 0.12
N ALA A 107 -8.40 6.74 0.99
CA ALA A 107 -8.23 5.36 1.44
C ALA A 107 -9.55 4.60 1.38
N VAL A 108 -9.53 3.41 0.79
CA VAL A 108 -10.68 2.53 0.70
C VAL A 108 -10.71 1.58 1.89
N HIS A 109 -11.86 1.46 2.54
CA HIS A 109 -12.04 0.48 3.62
C HIS A 109 -11.90 -0.95 3.07
N PRO A 110 -11.32 -1.93 3.82
CA PRO A 110 -11.16 -3.30 3.37
C PRO A 110 -12.44 -4.00 2.91
N ASN A 111 -13.62 -3.63 3.46
CA ASN A 111 -14.93 -4.15 3.01
C ASN A 111 -15.45 -3.49 1.72
N ARG A 112 -14.74 -2.50 1.16
CA ARG A 112 -15.09 -1.78 -0.08
C ARG A 112 -16.41 -1.01 -0.06
N ARG A 113 -17.03 -0.83 1.11
CA ARG A 113 -18.28 -0.06 1.27
C ARG A 113 -18.06 1.39 1.65
N PHE A 114 -16.86 1.74 2.12
CA PHE A 114 -16.54 3.07 2.60
C PHE A 114 -15.23 3.59 2.01
N LEU A 115 -15.15 4.90 1.88
CA LEU A 115 -13.97 5.64 1.44
C LEU A 115 -13.72 6.78 2.42
N TYR A 116 -12.46 7.01 2.75
CA TYR A 116 -11.99 8.10 3.61
C TYR A 116 -11.10 9.04 2.82
N ALA A 117 -11.22 10.34 3.09
CA ALA A 117 -10.43 11.37 2.43
C ALA A 117 -9.76 12.28 3.45
N ALA A 118 -8.47 12.54 3.26
CA ALA A 118 -7.77 13.65 3.89
C ALA A 118 -8.19 14.95 3.21
N ASN A 119 -8.80 15.86 3.95
CA ASN A 119 -9.12 17.20 3.48
C ASN A 119 -7.94 18.13 3.83
N GLU A 120 -7.04 18.33 2.86
CA GLU A 120 -5.78 19.09 3.03
C GLU A 120 -6.07 20.60 3.06
N VAL A 121 -6.57 21.04 4.19
CA VAL A 121 -6.90 22.44 4.49
C VAL A 121 -6.29 22.84 5.83
N SER A 122 -6.19 24.15 6.08
CA SER A 122 -5.63 24.71 7.33
C SER A 122 -6.71 25.25 8.28
N ASP A 123 -7.94 25.35 7.80
CA ASP A 123 -9.11 25.70 8.60
C ASP A 123 -10.20 24.66 8.38
N PHE A 124 -10.65 24.03 9.44
CA PHE A 124 -11.73 23.08 9.45
C PHE A 124 -12.75 23.48 10.52
N ASN A 125 -13.92 23.98 10.08
CA ASN A 125 -14.98 24.45 10.97
C ASN A 125 -14.51 25.53 11.97
N GLY A 126 -13.69 26.49 11.53
CA GLY A 126 -13.17 27.57 12.34
C GLY A 126 -12.06 27.17 13.32
N LYS A 127 -11.49 25.96 13.16
CA LYS A 127 -10.34 25.48 13.94
C LYS A 127 -9.12 25.38 13.05
N LYS A 128 -7.94 25.71 13.59
CA LYS A 128 -6.65 25.50 12.92
C LYS A 128 -6.35 24.00 12.83
N SER A 129 -6.97 23.34 11.87
CA SER A 129 -6.88 21.90 11.62
C SER A 129 -7.30 21.64 10.19
N GLY A 130 -6.85 20.54 9.62
CA GLY A 130 -7.52 19.95 8.46
C GLY A 130 -8.67 19.05 8.88
N GLY A 131 -9.24 18.34 7.91
CA GLY A 131 -10.36 17.42 8.13
C GLY A 131 -10.11 16.02 7.59
N VAL A 132 -10.90 15.08 8.08
CA VAL A 132 -11.02 13.74 7.53
C VAL A 132 -12.48 13.46 7.25
N SER A 133 -12.81 13.13 6.00
CA SER A 133 -14.19 12.84 5.58
C SER A 133 -14.38 11.34 5.42
N ALA A 134 -15.51 10.82 5.90
CA ALA A 134 -15.96 9.43 5.68
C ALA A 134 -17.14 9.43 4.71
N PHE A 135 -17.09 8.54 3.72
CA PHE A 135 -18.13 8.39 2.70
C PHE A 135 -18.59 6.94 2.59
N ALA A 136 -19.89 6.74 2.32
CA ALA A 136 -20.41 5.48 1.82
C ALA A 136 -20.30 5.44 0.31
N ILE A 137 -19.91 4.28 -0.24
CA ILE A 137 -19.80 4.02 -1.69
C ILE A 137 -21.10 3.40 -2.18
N ASP A 138 -21.73 3.98 -3.20
CA ASP A 138 -22.77 3.31 -3.97
C ASP A 138 -22.11 2.34 -4.98
N PRO A 139 -22.26 1.02 -4.81
CA PRO A 139 -21.58 0.04 -5.67
C PRO A 139 -22.07 0.08 -7.13
N ASN A 140 -23.27 0.61 -7.41
CA ASN A 140 -23.87 0.61 -8.75
C ASN A 140 -23.28 1.71 -9.65
N ASN A 141 -23.07 2.90 -9.09
CA ASN A 141 -22.65 4.07 -9.85
C ASN A 141 -21.35 4.72 -9.36
N GLY A 142 -20.84 4.32 -8.18
CA GLY A 142 -19.62 4.87 -7.58
C GLY A 142 -19.81 6.24 -6.94
N LYS A 143 -21.04 6.76 -6.82
CA LYS A 143 -21.28 8.00 -6.08
C LYS A 143 -20.99 7.82 -4.60
N LEU A 144 -20.57 8.90 -3.97
CA LEU A 144 -20.20 8.93 -2.57
C LEU A 144 -21.23 9.74 -1.77
N THR A 145 -21.70 9.13 -0.67
CA THR A 145 -22.56 9.82 0.30
C THR A 145 -21.74 10.13 1.55
N LEU A 146 -21.63 11.42 1.90
CA LEU A 146 -20.93 11.83 3.12
C LEU A 146 -21.63 11.26 4.35
N LEU A 147 -20.88 10.55 5.18
CA LEU A 147 -21.34 9.99 6.45
C LEU A 147 -21.10 10.94 7.61
N ASN A 148 -19.86 11.38 7.78
CA ASN A 148 -19.46 12.42 8.72
C ASN A 148 -18.06 12.91 8.41
N GLN A 149 -17.63 13.91 9.17
CA GLN A 149 -16.29 14.47 9.13
C GLN A 149 -15.76 14.61 10.56
N GLN A 150 -14.44 14.46 10.73
CA GLN A 150 -13.73 14.77 11.97
C GLN A 150 -12.57 15.73 11.66
N PRO A 151 -12.16 16.60 12.61
CA PRO A 151 -10.90 17.32 12.48
C PRO A 151 -9.75 16.31 12.46
N SER A 152 -8.66 16.61 11.75
CA SER A 152 -7.45 15.78 11.72
C SER A 152 -6.49 16.09 12.89
N GLY A 153 -6.91 16.95 13.82
CA GLY A 153 -6.09 17.36 14.96
C GLY A 153 -4.89 18.26 14.60
N GLY A 154 -4.47 18.27 13.35
CA GLY A 154 -3.32 19.02 12.84
C GLY A 154 -3.62 19.77 11.55
N ASP A 155 -2.68 20.60 11.12
CA ASP A 155 -2.76 21.39 9.91
C ASP A 155 -2.30 20.59 8.68
N GLY A 156 -3.02 20.75 7.56
CA GLY A 156 -2.65 20.17 6.26
C GLY A 156 -2.52 18.64 6.27
N PRO A 157 -3.58 17.84 6.58
CA PRO A 157 -3.53 16.40 6.43
C PRO A 157 -3.34 16.03 4.96
N CYS A 158 -2.25 15.34 4.64
CA CYS A 158 -1.88 15.01 3.27
C CYS A 158 -1.91 13.50 2.97
N HIS A 159 -2.15 12.67 3.98
CA HIS A 159 -2.24 11.22 3.82
C HIS A 159 -3.24 10.61 4.80
N VAL A 160 -3.99 9.64 4.31
CA VAL A 160 -4.91 8.81 5.10
C VAL A 160 -4.75 7.35 4.71
N SER A 161 -4.79 6.44 5.68
CA SER A 161 -4.85 5.01 5.46
C SER A 161 -5.86 4.34 6.38
N VAL A 162 -6.25 3.12 6.06
CA VAL A 162 -7.13 2.29 6.88
C VAL A 162 -6.38 1.04 7.31
N ASP A 163 -6.45 0.68 8.58
CA ASP A 163 -5.82 -0.52 9.09
C ASP A 163 -6.42 -1.80 8.46
N ALA A 164 -5.73 -2.92 8.54
CA ALA A 164 -6.14 -4.16 7.87
C ALA A 164 -7.51 -4.70 8.35
N THR A 165 -7.96 -4.32 9.54
CA THR A 165 -9.28 -4.73 10.08
C THR A 165 -10.41 -3.78 9.69
N GLY A 166 -10.08 -2.60 9.16
CA GLY A 166 -11.04 -1.54 8.85
C GLY A 166 -11.57 -0.78 10.07
N ARG A 167 -10.95 -0.96 11.24
CA ARG A 167 -11.42 -0.34 12.50
C ARG A 167 -10.80 0.99 12.82
N THR A 168 -9.71 1.35 12.13
CA THR A 168 -8.98 2.58 12.42
C THR A 168 -8.53 3.24 11.12
N VAL A 169 -8.81 4.52 11.00
CA VAL A 169 -8.23 5.42 10.00
C VAL A 169 -7.02 6.12 10.62
N LEU A 170 -5.87 6.06 9.95
CA LEU A 170 -4.64 6.73 10.33
C LEU A 170 -4.43 7.95 9.44
N VAL A 171 -3.99 9.06 10.01
CA VAL A 171 -3.83 10.35 9.31
C VAL A 171 -2.43 10.90 9.57
N ALA A 172 -1.81 11.47 8.52
CA ALA A 172 -0.58 12.26 8.65
C ALA A 172 -0.86 13.71 8.25
N ASN A 173 -0.53 14.64 9.15
CA ASN A 173 -0.69 16.07 8.98
C ASN A 173 0.67 16.71 8.65
N TYR A 174 0.83 17.13 7.39
CA TYR A 174 2.07 17.71 6.90
C TYR A 174 2.37 19.07 7.55
N GLY A 175 1.39 19.98 7.56
CA GLY A 175 1.57 21.34 8.02
C GLY A 175 1.97 21.44 9.49
N SER A 176 1.41 20.58 10.36
CA SER A 176 1.74 20.55 11.79
C SER A 176 2.80 19.52 12.17
N GLY A 177 3.12 18.57 11.30
CA GLY A 177 4.03 17.46 11.62
C GLY A 177 3.49 16.57 12.73
N SER A 178 2.25 16.10 12.58
CA SER A 178 1.57 15.26 13.57
C SER A 178 0.87 14.08 12.89
N ILE A 179 0.51 13.07 13.68
CA ILE A 179 -0.28 11.94 13.25
C ILE A 179 -1.48 11.71 14.16
N GLU A 180 -2.52 11.11 13.61
CA GLU A 180 -3.74 10.83 14.34
C GLU A 180 -4.29 9.44 13.99
N ALA A 181 -4.98 8.81 14.95
CA ALA A 181 -5.73 7.56 14.76
C ALA A 181 -7.18 7.78 15.15
N LEU A 182 -8.09 7.52 14.20
CA LEU A 182 -9.54 7.72 14.31
C LEU A 182 -10.23 6.34 14.25
N PRO A 183 -10.91 5.88 15.30
CA PRO A 183 -11.71 4.66 15.24
C PRO A 183 -12.85 4.78 14.22
N VAL A 184 -13.16 3.67 13.56
CA VAL A 184 -14.26 3.56 12.59
C VAL A 184 -15.42 2.78 13.20
N LYS A 185 -16.62 3.35 13.14
CA LYS A 185 -17.87 2.71 13.57
C LYS A 185 -18.34 1.67 12.55
N GLN A 186 -19.23 0.79 12.95
CA GLN A 186 -19.77 -0.26 12.06
C GLN A 186 -20.48 0.28 10.83
N ASP A 187 -21.03 1.50 10.90
CA ASP A 187 -21.69 2.20 9.81
C ASP A 187 -20.71 2.99 8.93
N GLY A 188 -19.40 2.90 9.17
CA GLY A 188 -18.34 3.58 8.41
C GLY A 188 -18.01 4.98 8.89
N ARG A 189 -18.73 5.53 9.85
CA ARG A 189 -18.45 6.87 10.41
C ARG A 189 -17.17 6.85 11.23
N LEU A 190 -16.44 7.97 11.19
CA LEU A 190 -15.32 8.21 12.07
C LEU A 190 -15.80 8.58 13.47
N ASP A 191 -15.15 8.03 14.50
CA ASP A 191 -15.33 8.45 15.88
C ASP A 191 -14.34 9.54 16.27
N VAL A 192 -14.39 9.99 17.51
CA VAL A 192 -13.38 10.90 18.07
C VAL A 192 -12.00 10.24 18.07
N PRO A 193 -10.91 11.00 17.93
CA PRO A 193 -9.56 10.44 17.90
C PRO A 193 -9.24 9.60 19.14
N ALA A 194 -8.70 8.41 18.94
CA ALA A 194 -8.15 7.57 20.01
C ALA A 194 -6.71 7.94 20.35
N THR A 195 -5.97 8.50 19.38
CA THR A 195 -4.57 8.91 19.55
C THR A 195 -4.28 10.11 18.69
N PHE A 196 -3.57 11.09 19.26
CA PHE A 196 -2.92 12.19 18.56
C PHE A 196 -1.47 12.28 19.02
N ILE A 197 -0.51 12.34 18.08
CA ILE A 197 0.92 12.44 18.39
C ILE A 197 1.53 13.60 17.61
N GLN A 198 2.04 14.60 18.33
CA GLN A 198 2.83 15.69 17.77
C GLN A 198 4.30 15.24 17.67
N HIS A 199 4.85 15.19 16.46
CA HIS A 199 6.28 14.99 16.25
C HIS A 199 7.07 16.22 16.68
N ARG A 200 8.37 16.04 16.97
CA ARG A 200 9.26 17.13 17.44
C ARG A 200 10.65 16.97 16.85
N GLY A 201 11.27 18.09 16.49
CA GLY A 201 12.62 18.15 15.96
C GLY A 201 12.66 18.88 14.62
N SER A 202 13.78 18.76 13.93
CA SER A 202 14.07 19.36 12.62
C SER A 202 15.20 18.58 11.95
N SER A 203 15.56 18.93 10.71
CA SER A 203 16.71 18.33 10.03
C SER A 203 17.52 19.37 9.23
N ALA A 204 18.31 18.89 8.26
CA ALA A 204 19.38 19.67 7.62
C ALA A 204 18.89 20.79 6.69
N ASN A 205 17.77 20.59 5.99
CA ASN A 205 17.24 21.57 5.04
C ASN A 205 16.41 22.62 5.78
N LYS A 206 16.97 23.82 5.96
CA LYS A 206 16.35 24.89 6.73
C LYS A 206 15.06 25.46 6.13
N GLN A 207 14.79 25.21 4.85
CA GLN A 207 13.58 25.70 4.17
C GLN A 207 12.45 24.65 4.13
N ARG A 208 12.78 23.38 4.30
CA ARG A 208 11.83 22.28 4.16
C ARG A 208 11.81 21.34 5.35
N GLN A 209 12.68 21.56 6.36
CA GLN A 209 12.86 20.70 7.53
C GLN A 209 13.12 21.54 8.79
N GLU A 210 12.54 22.75 8.84
CA GLU A 210 12.57 23.64 10.02
C GLU A 210 11.80 23.05 11.21
N GLY A 211 10.86 22.15 10.93
CA GLY A 211 10.04 21.41 11.86
C GLY A 211 9.66 20.04 11.32
N PRO A 212 8.86 19.25 12.05
CA PRO A 212 8.34 17.99 11.56
C PRO A 212 7.28 18.20 10.48
N HIS A 213 7.25 17.30 9.49
CA HIS A 213 6.29 17.26 8.38
C HIS A 213 5.90 15.81 8.11
N ALA A 214 4.96 15.27 8.89
CA ALA A 214 4.46 13.92 8.71
C ALA A 214 3.72 13.81 7.36
N HIS A 215 4.24 13.00 6.43
CA HIS A 215 3.70 12.94 5.07
C HIS A 215 2.98 11.63 4.75
N PHE A 216 3.17 10.60 5.55
CA PHE A 216 2.62 9.27 5.31
C PHE A 216 2.46 8.51 6.62
N ILE A 217 1.43 7.68 6.71
CA ILE A 217 1.28 6.70 7.79
C ILE A 217 0.51 5.48 7.29
N THR A 218 0.97 4.27 7.60
CA THR A 218 0.27 3.02 7.32
C THR A 218 0.62 1.95 8.34
N THR A 219 -0.22 0.90 8.45
CA THR A 219 0.11 -0.27 9.25
C THR A 219 0.92 -1.29 8.45
N ASP A 220 1.70 -2.12 9.15
CA ASP A 220 2.33 -3.29 8.55
C ASP A 220 1.29 -4.37 8.21
N ALA A 221 1.67 -5.34 7.36
CA ALA A 221 0.78 -6.41 6.92
C ALA A 221 0.20 -7.28 8.05
N ARG A 222 0.84 -7.26 9.24
CA ARG A 222 0.36 -7.97 10.44
C ARG A 222 -0.48 -7.09 11.36
N ASN A 223 -0.68 -5.86 10.99
CA ASN A 223 -1.47 -4.88 11.73
C ASN A 223 -1.00 -4.66 13.18
N ARG A 224 0.33 -4.75 13.41
CA ARG A 224 0.95 -4.62 14.74
C ARG A 224 1.77 -3.37 14.92
N PHE A 225 2.25 -2.81 13.82
CA PHE A 225 3.04 -1.59 13.81
C PHE A 225 2.47 -0.61 12.80
N ALA A 226 2.44 0.67 13.15
CA ALA A 226 2.21 1.76 12.22
C ALA A 226 3.54 2.47 11.94
N LEU A 227 3.80 2.76 10.66
CA LEU A 227 5.01 3.44 10.20
C LEU A 227 4.63 4.78 9.60
N ALA A 228 5.26 5.85 10.09
CA ALA A 228 5.03 7.21 9.61
C ALA A 228 6.32 7.80 9.03
N CYS A 229 6.29 8.22 7.75
CA CYS A 229 7.38 9.00 7.16
C CYS A 229 7.23 10.45 7.59
N ASP A 230 8.27 11.02 8.20
CA ASP A 230 8.32 12.44 8.52
C ASP A 230 9.45 13.10 7.71
N LEU A 231 9.03 13.88 6.71
CA LEU A 231 9.93 14.58 5.79
C LEU A 231 10.82 15.57 6.54
N GLY A 232 10.26 16.26 7.52
CA GLY A 232 10.96 17.30 8.27
C GLY A 232 12.01 16.76 9.24
N LEU A 233 11.88 15.50 9.65
CA LEU A 233 12.77 14.87 10.63
C LEU A 233 13.83 13.95 10.00
N ASP A 234 13.74 13.64 8.71
CA ASP A 234 14.51 12.55 8.06
C ASP A 234 14.38 11.22 8.82
N LYS A 235 13.13 10.86 9.15
CA LYS A 235 12.83 9.64 9.90
C LYS A 235 11.64 8.89 9.35
N VAL A 236 11.66 7.56 9.47
CA VAL A 236 10.46 6.74 9.52
C VAL A 236 10.22 6.39 10.98
N LEU A 237 9.21 7.02 11.58
CA LEU A 237 8.81 6.73 12.95
C LEU A 237 7.99 5.44 12.97
N VAL A 238 8.15 4.66 14.04
CA VAL A 238 7.49 3.38 14.22
C VAL A 238 6.72 3.37 15.52
N TYR A 239 5.46 2.95 15.44
CA TYR A 239 4.56 2.85 16.57
C TYR A 239 4.04 1.42 16.72
N LYS A 240 3.93 0.94 17.95
CA LYS A 240 3.10 -0.23 18.26
C LYS A 240 1.65 0.18 18.06
N PHE A 241 0.92 -0.61 17.29
CA PHE A 241 -0.48 -0.37 17.00
C PHE A 241 -1.36 -1.40 17.69
N ASP A 242 -2.37 -0.94 18.43
CA ASP A 242 -3.43 -1.77 18.98
C ASP A 242 -4.65 -1.70 18.05
N PRO A 243 -4.93 -2.74 17.23
CA PRO A 243 -6.05 -2.72 16.29
C PRO A 243 -7.43 -2.83 16.94
N ILE A 244 -7.50 -3.12 18.25
CA ILE A 244 -8.78 -3.18 18.99
C ILE A 244 -9.12 -1.80 19.55
N ALA A 245 -8.16 -1.17 20.21
CA ALA A 245 -8.33 0.16 20.79
C ALA A 245 -8.14 1.30 19.78
N GLY A 246 -7.53 1.01 18.61
CA GLY A 246 -7.17 2.03 17.63
C GLY A 246 -6.05 2.97 18.11
N THR A 247 -5.19 2.53 19.02
CA THR A 247 -4.19 3.38 19.66
C THR A 247 -2.78 3.13 19.16
N LEU A 248 -1.95 4.19 19.24
CA LEU A 248 -0.53 4.19 18.87
C LEU A 248 0.34 4.46 20.10
N ALA A 249 1.41 3.69 20.27
CA ALA A 249 2.44 3.92 21.27
C ALA A 249 3.83 3.81 20.63
N ALA A 250 4.80 4.59 21.12
CA ALA A 250 6.16 4.53 20.57
C ALA A 250 6.71 3.10 20.60
N ASN A 251 7.37 2.69 19.50
CA ASN A 251 8.11 1.43 19.44
C ASN A 251 9.51 1.56 20.09
N ASP A 252 10.21 0.47 20.18
CA ASP A 252 11.64 0.41 20.56
C ASP A 252 12.38 -0.48 19.56
N PRO A 253 13.30 0.09 18.73
CA PRO A 253 13.56 1.54 18.55
C PRO A 253 12.36 2.31 17.97
N PRO A 254 12.24 3.62 18.29
CA PRO A 254 11.07 4.42 17.90
C PRO A 254 11.11 4.89 16.44
N SER A 255 12.21 4.74 15.74
CA SER A 255 12.36 5.17 14.34
C SER A 255 13.56 4.55 13.65
N ALA A 256 13.55 4.56 12.32
CA ALA A 256 14.72 4.45 11.47
C ALA A 256 15.12 5.86 11.01
N SER A 257 16.41 6.21 11.16
CA SER A 257 16.97 7.48 10.67
C SER A 257 17.37 7.35 9.21
N ILE A 258 17.16 8.42 8.47
CA ILE A 258 17.51 8.56 7.04
C ILE A 258 18.58 9.64 6.91
N ALA A 259 19.38 9.59 5.86
CA ALA A 259 20.45 10.56 5.65
C ALA A 259 19.91 12.01 5.66
N PRO A 260 20.53 12.94 6.41
CA PRO A 260 20.02 14.30 6.57
C PRO A 260 19.77 15.02 5.24
N GLY A 261 18.64 15.72 5.12
CA GLY A 261 18.23 16.43 3.91
C GLY A 261 17.53 15.57 2.86
N SER A 262 17.22 14.31 3.17
CA SER A 262 16.56 13.38 2.23
C SER A 262 15.07 13.65 2.06
N GLY A 263 14.35 13.85 3.15
CA GLY A 263 12.91 14.10 3.20
C GLY A 263 12.08 12.87 2.84
N PRO A 264 12.00 11.85 3.71
CA PRO A 264 11.16 10.67 3.48
C PRO A 264 9.69 11.07 3.35
N ARG A 265 9.05 10.62 2.27
CA ARG A 265 7.71 11.05 1.91
C ARG A 265 6.68 9.94 2.04
N HIS A 266 6.80 8.89 1.26
CA HIS A 266 5.92 7.71 1.25
C HIS A 266 6.71 6.42 1.42
N LEU A 267 6.02 5.37 1.85
CA LEU A 267 6.57 4.04 2.06
C LEU A 267 5.69 2.99 1.38
N ALA A 268 6.32 2.01 0.73
CA ALA A 268 5.65 0.83 0.20
C ALA A 268 6.25 -0.45 0.81
N PHE A 269 5.41 -1.32 1.35
CA PHE A 269 5.85 -2.65 1.76
C PHE A 269 5.95 -3.59 0.56
N HIS A 270 6.95 -4.46 0.58
CA HIS A 270 6.97 -5.61 -0.32
C HIS A 270 5.89 -6.62 0.10
N PRO A 271 5.17 -7.27 -0.84
CA PRO A 271 4.09 -8.22 -0.51
C PRO A 271 4.50 -9.39 0.40
N ASN A 272 5.81 -9.76 0.42
CA ASN A 272 6.31 -10.80 1.33
C ASN A 272 6.47 -10.35 2.80
N GLY A 273 6.26 -9.07 3.11
CA GLY A 273 6.35 -8.48 4.45
C GLY A 273 7.78 -8.43 5.04
N ARG A 274 8.83 -8.69 4.24
CA ARG A 274 10.23 -8.68 4.72
C ARG A 274 11.01 -7.43 4.33
N TYR A 275 10.48 -6.62 3.41
CA TYR A 275 11.14 -5.43 2.90
C TYR A 275 10.15 -4.26 2.86
N ALA A 276 10.69 -3.06 2.98
CA ALA A 276 9.99 -1.82 2.79
C ALA A 276 10.85 -0.86 1.95
N TYR A 277 10.21 0.01 1.19
CA TYR A 277 10.83 0.99 0.33
C TYR A 277 10.31 2.38 0.67
N VAL A 278 11.22 3.33 0.87
CA VAL A 278 10.89 4.72 1.20
C VAL A 278 11.37 5.62 0.09
N ILE A 279 10.50 6.45 -0.45
CA ILE A 279 10.86 7.47 -1.43
C ILE A 279 11.10 8.80 -0.71
N ASN A 280 12.23 9.44 -1.03
CA ASN A 280 12.67 10.68 -0.41
C ASN A 280 12.43 11.86 -1.34
N GLU A 281 11.61 12.80 -0.91
CA GLU A 281 11.12 13.91 -1.72
C GLU A 281 12.25 14.86 -2.14
N ILE A 282 13.12 15.25 -1.19
CA ILE A 282 14.08 16.35 -1.41
C ILE A 282 15.29 15.90 -2.23
N LYS A 283 15.83 14.71 -1.95
CA LYS A 283 17.01 14.19 -2.65
C LYS A 283 16.69 13.34 -3.87
N CYS A 284 15.42 13.14 -4.22
CA CYS A 284 15.02 12.28 -5.33
C CYS A 284 15.69 10.90 -5.27
N THR A 285 15.55 10.22 -4.14
CA THR A 285 16.12 8.89 -3.90
C THR A 285 15.06 7.92 -3.39
N VAL A 286 15.34 6.63 -3.53
CA VAL A 286 14.60 5.55 -2.89
C VAL A 286 15.54 4.75 -2.00
N ILE A 287 15.05 4.39 -0.81
CA ILE A 287 15.79 3.53 0.13
C ILE A 287 15.07 2.18 0.23
N ALA A 288 15.83 1.10 0.06
CA ALA A 288 15.38 -0.25 0.38
C ALA A 288 15.76 -0.60 1.80
N PHE A 289 14.80 -1.10 2.58
CA PHE A 289 15.00 -1.59 3.94
C PHE A 289 14.65 -3.08 4.04
N SER A 290 15.38 -3.82 4.87
CA SER A 290 14.83 -5.03 5.48
C SER A 290 13.89 -4.63 6.63
N TYR A 291 12.81 -5.38 6.80
CA TYR A 291 11.81 -5.13 7.82
C TYR A 291 11.64 -6.35 8.74
N ASP A 292 11.94 -6.18 10.01
CA ASP A 292 11.64 -7.17 11.05
C ASP A 292 10.22 -6.96 11.57
N ALA A 293 9.27 -7.69 11.00
CA ALA A 293 7.87 -7.61 11.37
C ALA A 293 7.55 -8.14 12.78
N ASN A 294 8.51 -8.69 13.52
CA ASN A 294 8.32 -9.07 14.93
C ASN A 294 8.63 -7.92 15.88
N ARG A 295 9.52 -7.02 15.48
CA ARG A 295 10.01 -5.91 16.28
C ARG A 295 9.62 -4.54 15.74
N GLY A 296 9.11 -4.44 14.51
CA GLY A 296 8.85 -3.17 13.83
C GLY A 296 10.14 -2.42 13.49
N VAL A 297 11.22 -3.13 13.10
CA VAL A 297 12.54 -2.53 12.87
C VAL A 297 12.86 -2.50 11.38
N LEU A 298 13.28 -1.34 10.90
CA LEU A 298 13.80 -1.12 9.56
C LEU A 298 15.32 -1.04 9.60
N THR A 299 16.01 -1.80 8.72
CA THR A 299 17.47 -1.73 8.53
C THR A 299 17.77 -1.43 7.07
N GLU A 300 18.48 -0.33 6.79
CA GLU A 300 18.83 0.09 5.44
C GLU A 300 19.69 -0.97 4.72
N LEU A 301 19.31 -1.24 3.47
CA LEU A 301 20.01 -2.18 2.57
C LEU A 301 20.71 -1.46 1.42
N GLN A 302 20.09 -0.37 0.91
CA GLN A 302 20.53 0.31 -0.29
C GLN A 302 19.80 1.64 -0.45
N THR A 303 20.49 2.65 -0.98
CA THR A 303 19.90 3.90 -1.47
C THR A 303 20.25 4.09 -2.94
N LEU A 304 19.24 4.41 -3.78
CA LEU A 304 19.38 4.69 -5.22
C LEU A 304 18.74 6.02 -5.59
N SER A 305 19.24 6.64 -6.67
CA SER A 305 18.58 7.76 -7.35
C SER A 305 17.26 7.28 -7.98
N THR A 306 16.24 8.17 -8.01
CA THR A 306 15.01 7.98 -8.80
C THR A 306 15.13 8.65 -10.18
N LEU A 307 16.21 9.40 -10.42
CA LEU A 307 16.52 10.04 -11.68
C LEU A 307 17.44 9.13 -12.53
N PRO A 308 17.51 9.34 -13.85
CA PRO A 308 18.44 8.65 -14.73
C PRO A 308 19.90 8.79 -14.26
N ASP A 309 20.74 7.83 -14.63
CA ASP A 309 22.17 7.87 -14.33
C ASP A 309 22.83 9.15 -14.83
N GLY A 310 23.59 9.80 -13.95
CA GLY A 310 24.29 11.06 -14.26
C GLY A 310 23.42 12.31 -14.16
N GLU A 311 22.11 12.20 -13.95
CA GLU A 311 21.26 13.38 -13.79
C GLU A 311 21.28 13.88 -12.33
N SER A 312 21.55 15.19 -12.17
CA SER A 312 21.55 15.86 -10.87
C SER A 312 20.16 16.37 -10.51
N VAL A 313 19.86 16.38 -9.21
CA VAL A 313 18.62 16.97 -8.69
C VAL A 313 18.60 18.48 -8.98
N ARG A 314 17.56 18.97 -9.65
CA ARG A 314 17.33 20.40 -9.91
C ARG A 314 16.40 20.99 -8.84
N PRO A 315 16.38 22.31 -8.64
CA PRO A 315 15.56 22.95 -7.60
C PRO A 315 14.05 22.65 -7.70
N ASN A 316 13.55 22.41 -8.90
CA ASN A 316 12.14 22.06 -9.15
C ASN A 316 11.85 20.55 -9.13
N TYR A 317 12.87 19.71 -8.93
CA TYR A 317 12.69 18.26 -8.87
C TYR A 317 12.32 17.81 -7.46
N SER A 318 11.40 16.89 -7.40
CA SER A 318 11.02 16.22 -6.16
C SER A 318 10.30 14.91 -6.47
N THR A 319 10.43 13.92 -5.61
CA THR A 319 9.64 12.70 -5.77
C THR A 319 8.25 12.84 -5.16
N ALA A 320 7.37 11.88 -5.45
CA ALA A 320 6.04 11.87 -4.83
C ALA A 320 5.60 10.47 -4.40
N GLU A 321 5.05 9.67 -5.29
CA GLU A 321 4.43 8.39 -4.98
C GLU A 321 5.42 7.22 -5.10
N ILE A 322 5.17 6.16 -4.34
CA ILE A 322 5.89 4.89 -4.42
C ILE A 322 4.92 3.72 -4.23
N ALA A 323 4.99 2.72 -5.09
CA ALA A 323 4.19 1.51 -4.95
C ALA A 323 4.96 0.27 -5.41
N THR A 324 4.83 -0.81 -4.66
CA THR A 324 5.32 -2.14 -5.05
C THR A 324 4.26 -2.82 -5.92
N HIS A 325 4.69 -3.39 -7.04
CA HIS A 325 3.82 -4.22 -7.87
C HIS A 325 3.27 -5.41 -7.06
N PRO A 326 2.00 -5.83 -7.23
CA PRO A 326 1.42 -6.96 -6.49
C PRO A 326 2.24 -8.26 -6.56
N SER A 327 2.95 -8.52 -7.66
CA SER A 327 3.85 -9.68 -7.78
C SER A 327 5.12 -9.60 -6.92
N GLY A 328 5.43 -8.43 -6.37
CA GLY A 328 6.69 -8.19 -5.65
C GLY A 328 7.94 -8.14 -6.53
N LYS A 329 7.81 -8.17 -7.85
CA LYS A 329 8.97 -8.16 -8.77
C LYS A 329 9.47 -6.74 -9.08
N PHE A 330 8.60 -5.73 -8.98
CA PHE A 330 8.88 -4.37 -9.38
C PHE A 330 8.44 -3.34 -8.34
N LEU A 331 9.13 -2.21 -8.36
CA LEU A 331 8.80 -1.02 -7.58
C LEU A 331 8.72 0.17 -8.53
N TYR A 332 7.70 1.00 -8.35
CA TYR A 332 7.48 2.21 -9.12
C TYR A 332 7.56 3.43 -8.22
N GLY A 333 8.13 4.52 -8.74
CA GLY A 333 8.16 5.82 -8.09
C GLY A 333 7.84 6.94 -9.08
N SER A 334 7.41 8.10 -8.59
CA SER A 334 7.16 9.27 -9.46
C SER A 334 8.06 10.44 -9.12
N ASN A 335 8.51 11.17 -10.17
CA ASN A 335 9.37 12.34 -10.10
C ASN A 335 8.61 13.56 -10.65
N ARG A 336 8.30 14.52 -9.79
CA ARG A 336 7.71 15.82 -10.16
C ARG A 336 8.79 16.77 -10.66
N GLY A 337 8.46 17.59 -11.64
CA GLY A 337 9.38 18.51 -12.31
C GLY A 337 10.29 17.85 -13.34
N HIS A 338 10.72 16.60 -13.10
CA HIS A 338 11.27 15.70 -14.11
C HIS A 338 10.17 15.03 -14.92
N ASP A 339 8.97 14.91 -14.33
CA ASP A 339 7.72 14.44 -14.92
C ASP A 339 7.79 13.01 -15.46
N THR A 340 8.45 12.13 -14.69
CA THR A 340 8.60 10.71 -15.02
C THR A 340 8.08 9.78 -13.93
N ALA A 341 7.75 8.55 -14.34
CA ALA A 341 7.76 7.38 -13.48
C ALA A 341 9.11 6.69 -13.57
N VAL A 342 9.68 6.28 -12.43
CA VAL A 342 10.87 5.43 -12.34
C VAL A 342 10.45 4.01 -12.03
N VAL A 343 11.11 3.04 -12.66
CA VAL A 343 10.87 1.60 -12.48
C VAL A 343 12.13 0.94 -11.96
N PHE A 344 11.97 0.13 -10.90
CA PHE A 344 13.03 -0.70 -10.35
C PHE A 344 12.61 -2.17 -10.36
N GLY A 345 13.54 -3.06 -10.68
CA GLY A 345 13.43 -4.49 -10.42
C GLY A 345 13.78 -4.79 -8.96
N ILE A 346 13.04 -5.67 -8.33
CA ILE A 346 13.26 -6.08 -6.93
C ILE A 346 13.90 -7.48 -6.91
N ASN A 347 15.03 -7.62 -6.24
CA ASN A 347 15.59 -8.93 -5.93
C ASN A 347 14.83 -9.55 -4.73
N ALA A 348 14.00 -10.55 -4.97
CA ALA A 348 13.13 -11.14 -3.97
C ALA A 348 13.87 -11.79 -2.77
N LYS A 349 15.18 -12.13 -2.92
CA LYS A 349 15.99 -12.73 -1.84
C LYS A 349 16.62 -11.67 -0.93
N THR A 350 17.04 -10.55 -1.51
CA THR A 350 17.82 -9.53 -0.80
C THR A 350 17.05 -8.24 -0.56
N GLY A 351 15.91 -8.02 -1.22
CA GLY A 351 15.15 -6.77 -1.20
C GLY A 351 15.82 -5.61 -1.95
N LYS A 352 17.01 -5.80 -2.50
CA LYS A 352 17.74 -4.76 -3.23
C LYS A 352 17.10 -4.46 -4.57
N LEU A 353 17.26 -3.23 -5.00
CA LEU A 353 16.69 -2.65 -6.22
C LEU A 353 17.72 -2.58 -7.33
N THR A 354 17.26 -2.70 -8.57
CA THR A 354 18.02 -2.40 -9.79
C THR A 354 17.19 -1.42 -10.61
N HIS A 355 17.76 -0.27 -11.01
CA HIS A 355 17.09 0.69 -11.88
C HIS A 355 16.84 0.06 -13.25
N LEU A 356 15.63 0.22 -13.80
CA LEU A 356 15.24 -0.33 -15.10
C LEU A 356 14.98 0.77 -16.13
N GLU A 357 14.15 1.77 -15.79
CA GLU A 357 13.83 2.88 -16.67
C GLU A 357 13.30 4.12 -15.93
N ASN A 358 13.36 5.26 -16.62
CA ASN A 358 12.54 6.43 -16.37
C ASN A 358 11.72 6.72 -17.63
N ILE A 359 10.39 6.79 -17.49
CA ILE A 359 9.47 7.06 -18.59
C ILE A 359 8.63 8.30 -18.29
N SER A 360 8.44 9.18 -19.30
CA SER A 360 7.53 10.33 -19.16
C SER A 360 6.12 9.88 -18.79
N THR A 361 5.51 10.54 -17.81
CA THR A 361 4.10 10.29 -17.41
C THR A 361 3.09 10.93 -18.39
N ALA A 362 3.58 11.47 -19.51
CA ALA A 362 2.79 12.18 -20.53
C ALA A 362 1.95 13.34 -19.94
N GLY A 363 2.45 13.96 -18.89
CA GLY A 363 1.85 15.10 -18.21
C GLY A 363 2.87 15.80 -17.32
N LYS A 364 2.40 16.69 -16.44
CA LYS A 364 3.25 17.46 -15.52
C LYS A 364 2.89 17.19 -14.08
N THR A 365 3.92 17.13 -13.23
CA THR A 365 3.79 16.96 -11.78
C THR A 365 3.01 15.68 -11.44
N PRO A 366 3.56 14.47 -11.76
CA PRO A 366 2.92 13.19 -11.37
C PRO A 366 2.98 13.01 -9.85
N ARG A 367 2.03 13.64 -9.13
CA ARG A 367 2.00 13.65 -7.66
C ARG A 367 1.57 12.30 -7.07
N SER A 368 0.80 11.54 -7.82
CA SER A 368 0.37 10.19 -7.42
C SER A 368 0.23 9.29 -8.64
N PHE A 369 0.24 8.02 -8.40
CA PHE A 369 -0.22 6.99 -9.33
C PHE A 369 -0.82 5.81 -8.56
N GLY A 370 -1.67 5.05 -9.22
CA GLY A 370 -2.19 3.79 -8.69
C GLY A 370 -1.87 2.64 -9.64
N ILE A 371 -1.49 1.48 -9.09
CA ILE A 371 -1.41 0.22 -9.83
C ILE A 371 -2.74 -0.48 -9.67
N ASP A 372 -3.37 -0.91 -10.78
CA ASP A 372 -4.63 -1.63 -10.71
C ASP A 372 -4.48 -2.97 -9.97
N PRO A 373 -5.53 -3.48 -9.31
CA PRO A 373 -5.41 -4.71 -8.52
C PRO A 373 -4.97 -5.95 -9.31
N THR A 374 -5.08 -5.94 -10.65
CA THR A 374 -4.57 -7.03 -11.49
C THR A 374 -3.06 -6.92 -11.73
N GLY A 375 -2.44 -5.80 -11.38
CA GLY A 375 -1.04 -5.49 -11.66
C GLY A 375 -0.72 -5.20 -13.12
N ARG A 376 -1.72 -5.07 -14.00
CA ARG A 376 -1.47 -4.91 -15.45
C ARG A 376 -1.34 -3.46 -15.90
N TYR A 377 -1.79 -2.52 -15.08
CA TYR A 377 -1.82 -1.11 -15.45
C TYR A 377 -1.39 -0.21 -14.30
N LEU A 378 -0.76 0.89 -14.67
CA LEU A 378 -0.45 2.01 -13.80
C LEU A 378 -1.19 3.25 -14.33
N LEU A 379 -1.91 3.95 -13.44
CA LEU A 379 -2.63 5.19 -13.74
C LEU A 379 -1.89 6.34 -13.08
N ALA A 380 -1.23 7.20 -13.88
CA ALA A 380 -0.47 8.35 -13.39
C ALA A 380 -1.36 9.60 -13.31
N ALA A 381 -1.46 10.20 -12.12
CA ALA A 381 -2.18 11.44 -11.86
C ALA A 381 -1.22 12.64 -11.97
N ASN A 382 -1.33 13.37 -13.07
CA ASN A 382 -0.49 14.51 -13.42
C ASN A 382 -1.18 15.80 -12.97
N GLN A 383 -0.84 16.28 -11.77
CA GLN A 383 -1.49 17.40 -11.08
C GLN A 383 -1.60 18.65 -11.94
N ASP A 384 -0.48 19.10 -12.53
CA ASP A 384 -0.39 20.43 -13.18
C ASP A 384 -0.82 20.39 -14.65
N SER A 385 -1.08 19.20 -15.20
CA SER A 385 -1.66 19.02 -16.54
C SER A 385 -3.09 18.43 -16.51
N ASP A 386 -3.75 18.40 -15.33
CA ASP A 386 -5.14 18.02 -15.14
C ASP A 386 -5.50 16.69 -15.80
N SER A 387 -4.63 15.69 -15.68
CA SER A 387 -4.85 14.45 -16.43
C SER A 387 -4.49 13.21 -15.62
N VAL A 388 -5.22 12.12 -15.88
CA VAL A 388 -4.83 10.77 -15.49
C VAL A 388 -4.55 9.98 -16.76
N VAL A 389 -3.33 9.44 -16.86
CA VAL A 389 -2.83 8.70 -18.02
C VAL A 389 -2.60 7.25 -17.67
N VAL A 390 -3.02 6.34 -18.55
CA VAL A 390 -2.95 4.89 -18.33
C VAL A 390 -1.74 4.30 -19.05
N PHE A 391 -0.93 3.54 -18.29
CA PHE A 391 0.20 2.77 -18.79
C PHE A 391 -0.07 1.28 -18.61
N ARG A 392 0.31 0.47 -19.59
CA ARG A 392 0.39 -0.98 -19.45
C ARG A 392 1.71 -1.34 -18.78
N ILE A 393 1.67 -2.28 -17.83
CA ILE A 393 2.85 -2.86 -17.18
C ILE A 393 3.19 -4.18 -17.88
N ASP A 394 4.42 -4.30 -18.39
CA ASP A 394 4.95 -5.58 -18.85
C ASP A 394 5.24 -6.49 -17.63
N GLN A 395 4.56 -7.64 -17.56
CA GLN A 395 4.60 -8.54 -16.39
C GLN A 395 5.95 -9.26 -16.22
N THR A 396 6.79 -9.23 -17.25
CA THR A 396 8.11 -9.88 -17.26
C THR A 396 9.22 -8.90 -16.92
N THR A 397 9.17 -7.70 -17.51
CA THR A 397 10.24 -6.70 -17.43
C THR A 397 9.90 -5.53 -16.50
N GLY A 398 8.62 -5.31 -16.17
CA GLY A 398 8.14 -4.18 -15.38
C GLY A 398 8.03 -2.87 -16.15
N HIS A 399 8.48 -2.81 -17.40
CA HIS A 399 8.44 -1.60 -18.22
C HIS A 399 7.02 -1.10 -18.46
N LEU A 400 6.90 0.22 -18.54
CA LEU A 400 5.63 0.92 -18.77
C LEU A 400 5.49 1.30 -20.25
N THR A 401 4.28 1.11 -20.79
CA THR A 401 3.94 1.54 -22.16
C THR A 401 2.62 2.32 -22.12
N PRO A 402 2.55 3.56 -22.65
CA PRO A 402 1.31 4.31 -22.73
C PRO A 402 0.26 3.52 -23.53
N THR A 403 -0.97 3.44 -23.02
CA THR A 403 -2.07 2.75 -23.71
C THR A 403 -2.82 3.67 -24.70
N GLY A 404 -2.58 4.97 -24.63
CA GLY A 404 -3.40 6.00 -25.31
C GLY A 404 -4.66 6.38 -24.53
N SER A 405 -5.01 5.68 -23.45
CA SER A 405 -6.15 6.05 -22.59
C SER A 405 -5.74 7.17 -21.63
N ARG A 406 -6.51 8.25 -21.66
CA ARG A 406 -6.31 9.45 -20.83
C ARG A 406 -7.67 10.06 -20.51
N ILE A 407 -7.81 10.60 -19.31
CA ILE A 407 -8.95 11.42 -18.91
C ILE A 407 -8.47 12.76 -18.35
N GLU A 408 -9.37 13.75 -18.36
CA GLU A 408 -9.15 15.07 -17.78
C GLU A 408 -9.88 15.18 -16.45
N VAL A 409 -9.15 15.54 -15.40
CA VAL A 409 -9.65 15.83 -14.05
C VAL A 409 -8.78 16.94 -13.47
N GLY A 410 -9.39 18.00 -12.95
CA GLY A 410 -8.66 19.14 -12.41
C GLY A 410 -7.78 18.75 -11.21
N ALA A 411 -6.49 19.08 -11.25
CA ALA A 411 -5.49 18.86 -10.21
C ALA A 411 -5.56 17.48 -9.52
N PRO A 412 -5.46 16.34 -10.25
CA PRO A 412 -5.55 15.01 -9.68
C PRO A 412 -4.28 14.69 -8.88
N VAL A 413 -4.44 14.22 -7.64
CA VAL A 413 -3.30 13.99 -6.71
C VAL A 413 -3.37 12.68 -5.94
N CYS A 414 -4.41 11.86 -6.17
CA CYS A 414 -4.55 10.52 -5.61
C CYS A 414 -5.38 9.63 -6.53
N VAL A 415 -5.02 8.35 -6.66
CA VAL A 415 -5.77 7.35 -7.45
C VAL A 415 -5.92 6.08 -6.62
N VAL A 416 -7.17 5.67 -6.37
CA VAL A 416 -7.49 4.41 -5.67
C VAL A 416 -8.53 3.60 -6.42
N PHE A 417 -8.48 2.27 -6.28
CA PHE A 417 -9.35 1.34 -7.00
C PHE A 417 -10.32 0.63 -6.06
N VAL A 418 -11.56 0.48 -6.49
CA VAL A 418 -12.57 -0.36 -5.86
C VAL A 418 -13.14 -1.27 -6.93
N ARG A 419 -13.23 -2.57 -6.68
CA ARG A 419 -13.85 -3.50 -7.62
C ARG A 419 -15.34 -3.17 -7.75
N ALA A 420 -15.84 -3.04 -9.00
CA ALA A 420 -17.23 -2.67 -9.26
C ALA A 420 -18.22 -3.83 -9.01
N ASP A 421 -17.74 -5.08 -9.12
CA ASP A 421 -18.48 -6.31 -8.84
C ASP A 421 -18.23 -6.70 -7.38
N GLY A 422 -19.12 -6.32 -6.50
CA GLY A 422 -19.09 -6.68 -5.07
C GLY A 422 -19.72 -8.03 -4.81
#